data_6abc6d334402bf98772eb2fc193b2d35
#
_entry.id   6abc6d334402bf98772eb2fc193b2d35
#
_cell.length_a   1.000
_cell.length_b   1.000
_cell.length_c   1.000
_cell.angle_alpha   90.00
_cell.angle_beta   90.00
_cell.angle_gamma   90.00
#
_symmetry.space_group_name_H-M   'P 1'
#
loop_
_entity.id
_entity.type
_entity.pdbx_description
1 polymer ?
#
loop_
_entity_poly.entity_id
_entity_poly.type
_entity_poly.pdbx_seq_one_letter_code
_entity_poly.pdbx_strand_id
1 'polypeptide(L)'
;MKRIAYYEGSIQNFLTANEDAILGVLSMQHGFALEHEQKYAWQSQIQLLQHILSPSLPGQIYFEFSIPRMGKRADVVLLTGGVVFVIEFKVGSQNFDRYALEQVHDYALDLKNFHRGSHNLPIVPILVPTAAAVQQMPAIEWAADQVATPLCLSASLIPQAIEIAASQCSILPVESTAWSNSGYQPTPTIVEAALALYRQHDVKEITRSEAGADNLGLTARRVEQIIEHAKANSRKAICFITGVPGAGKTLAGLNIATSRAEGHSDEHAVFLSGNGPLVDVLREALARDKAEREQIPRTRAYREISTFVQNIHHFRDEALESTSPPIEKVVIFDEAQRAWNREMASKFMQQKRGYVSFDMSEPAFLLQVMNRHSDWCVVICLIGGGQEINTGEAGLGEWISVVTNNYRHWDLHVSSRLDDSDYIWDKELAKELTKASAFLDEDLHLGVSVRSFRAETLSEFVGHMVDNRPDQARQTYQAIEQKYPIFLTRNLSEARLWLQTKARGSERYGLTYYLEEAATEFDIQGLELDWTCVAWDADFRREDCEWQYFSFRGTKWQHVNTPDRQLYLKNTYRVLLTRARQGMVIFIPPGETSDPTRTPEVYDRISEYLHLCGIPSLPSVFA
;
A
#
# COMPACT_ATOMS: atom_id res chain seq x y z
N MET A 1 13.72 -21.41 7.18
CA MET A 1 12.31 -21.02 7.12
C MET A 1 11.92 -20.41 8.46
N LYS A 2 11.46 -19.18 8.50
CA LYS A 2 10.90 -18.57 9.71
C LYS A 2 9.58 -19.30 10.01
N ARG A 3 9.38 -19.75 11.22
CA ARG A 3 8.15 -20.47 11.61
C ARG A 3 6.98 -19.49 11.61
N ILE A 4 5.84 -19.91 11.07
CA ILE A 4 4.61 -19.11 11.02
C ILE A 4 4.02 -18.85 12.41
N ALA A 5 4.32 -19.71 13.39
CA ALA A 5 3.92 -19.59 14.80
C ALA A 5 5.09 -19.94 15.72
N TYR A 6 5.08 -19.46 16.96
CA TYR A 6 6.08 -19.83 17.96
C TYR A 6 5.91 -21.28 18.41
N TYR A 7 4.66 -21.72 18.56
CA TYR A 7 4.31 -23.12 18.84
C TYR A 7 3.23 -23.59 17.87
N GLU A 8 3.37 -24.82 17.38
CA GLU A 8 2.37 -25.51 16.53
C GLU A 8 2.28 -26.99 16.94
N GLY A 9 1.07 -27.53 16.95
CA GLY A 9 0.85 -28.94 17.26
C GLY A 9 -0.61 -29.37 17.06
N SER A 10 -0.83 -30.69 16.97
CA SER A 10 -2.22 -31.17 17.03
C SER A 10 -2.84 -30.84 18.40
N ILE A 11 -4.16 -30.62 18.42
CA ILE A 11 -4.87 -30.34 19.69
C ILE A 11 -4.64 -31.49 20.66
N GLN A 12 -4.62 -32.74 20.23
CA GLN A 12 -4.36 -33.91 21.08
C GLN A 12 -2.95 -33.88 21.70
N ASN A 13 -1.92 -33.54 20.91
CA ASN A 13 -0.55 -33.41 21.41
C ASN A 13 -0.42 -32.26 22.40
N PHE A 14 -1.09 -31.14 22.11
CA PHE A 14 -1.12 -29.97 22.99
C PHE A 14 -1.75 -30.30 24.36
N LEU A 15 -2.85 -31.04 24.39
CA LEU A 15 -3.55 -31.43 25.62
C LEU A 15 -2.75 -32.41 26.50
N THR A 16 -1.86 -33.20 25.90
CA THR A 16 -1.01 -34.16 26.63
C THR A 16 0.38 -33.64 26.94
N ALA A 17 0.77 -32.52 26.33
CA ALA A 17 2.09 -31.90 26.54
C ALA A 17 2.21 -31.24 27.92
N ASN A 18 3.42 -31.28 28.45
CA ASN A 18 3.73 -30.54 29.70
C ASN A 18 3.73 -29.03 29.40
N GLU A 19 3.08 -28.25 30.30
CA GLU A 19 2.99 -26.78 30.18
C GLU A 19 4.38 -26.13 30.08
N ASP A 20 5.35 -26.57 30.90
CA ASP A 20 6.71 -26.04 30.89
C ASP A 20 7.43 -26.30 29.57
N ALA A 21 7.13 -27.43 28.92
CA ALA A 21 7.70 -27.73 27.61
C ALA A 21 7.17 -26.80 26.53
N ILE A 22 5.86 -26.52 26.53
CA ILE A 22 5.23 -25.56 25.60
C ILE A 22 5.78 -24.16 25.85
N LEU A 23 5.83 -23.72 27.11
CA LEU A 23 6.35 -22.43 27.52
C LEU A 23 7.83 -22.26 27.16
N GLY A 24 8.62 -23.35 27.27
CA GLY A 24 10.00 -23.38 26.82
C GLY A 24 10.16 -23.12 25.31
N VAL A 25 9.30 -23.75 24.49
CA VAL A 25 9.28 -23.52 23.04
C VAL A 25 8.92 -22.07 22.72
N LEU A 26 7.88 -21.50 23.34
CA LEU A 26 7.47 -20.11 23.16
C LEU A 26 8.60 -19.15 23.53
N SER A 27 9.24 -19.38 24.68
CA SER A 27 10.34 -18.55 25.19
C SER A 27 11.58 -18.58 24.29
N MET A 28 11.91 -19.74 23.70
CA MET A 28 13.06 -19.88 22.78
C MET A 28 12.85 -19.16 21.44
N GLN A 29 11.61 -19.00 21.01
CA GLN A 29 11.28 -18.34 19.72
C GLN A 29 11.13 -16.81 19.88
N HIS A 30 11.01 -16.31 21.10
CA HIS A 30 10.91 -14.88 21.39
C HIS A 30 12.31 -14.24 21.35
N GLY A 31 12.56 -13.39 20.34
CA GLY A 31 13.90 -12.85 20.06
C GLY A 31 14.39 -11.73 20.99
N PHE A 32 13.61 -11.31 22.00
CA PHE A 32 13.92 -10.23 22.94
C PHE A 32 13.88 -10.71 24.39
N ALA A 33 14.35 -9.86 25.32
CA ALA A 33 14.24 -10.14 26.74
C ALA A 33 12.75 -10.29 27.12
N LEU A 34 12.38 -11.49 27.61
CA LEU A 34 11.02 -11.84 27.99
C LEU A 34 10.61 -11.04 29.23
N GLU A 35 9.55 -10.26 29.11
CA GLU A 35 8.91 -9.62 30.28
C GLU A 35 8.13 -10.67 31.08
N HIS A 36 8.10 -10.50 32.41
CA HIS A 36 7.37 -11.41 33.31
C HIS A 36 5.87 -11.50 32.96
N GLU A 37 5.27 -10.41 32.51
CA GLU A 37 3.86 -10.33 32.12
C GLU A 37 3.53 -11.20 30.89
N GLN A 38 4.40 -11.22 29.88
CA GLN A 38 4.21 -12.05 28.68
C GLN A 38 4.28 -13.54 29.00
N LYS A 39 5.24 -13.92 29.85
CA LYS A 39 5.37 -15.31 30.28
C LYS A 39 4.15 -15.78 31.07
N TYR A 40 3.64 -14.93 31.96
CA TYR A 40 2.42 -15.20 32.74
C TYR A 40 1.19 -15.30 31.81
N ALA A 41 1.11 -14.46 30.78
CA ALA A 41 0.02 -14.51 29.80
C ALA A 41 0.01 -15.86 29.07
N TRP A 42 1.15 -16.31 28.54
CA TRP A 42 1.25 -17.61 27.86
C TRP A 42 0.90 -18.77 28.78
N GLN A 43 1.40 -18.76 30.02
CA GLN A 43 1.08 -19.82 30.99
C GLN A 43 -0.43 -19.89 31.26
N SER A 44 -1.07 -18.73 31.46
CA SER A 44 -2.52 -18.65 31.65
C SER A 44 -3.31 -19.16 30.45
N GLN A 45 -2.90 -18.81 29.23
CA GLN A 45 -3.53 -19.27 27.98
C GLN A 45 -3.39 -20.79 27.80
N ILE A 46 -2.21 -21.34 28.04
CA ILE A 46 -1.94 -22.79 27.94
C ILE A 46 -2.83 -23.56 28.91
N GLN A 47 -2.80 -23.21 30.19
CA GLN A 47 -3.59 -23.89 31.25
C GLN A 47 -5.08 -23.85 30.94
N LEU A 48 -5.57 -22.68 30.56
CA LEU A 48 -6.97 -22.47 30.23
C LEU A 48 -7.41 -23.34 29.07
N LEU A 49 -6.66 -23.33 27.97
CA LEU A 49 -7.01 -24.10 26.77
C LEU A 49 -6.86 -25.61 26.97
N GLN A 50 -5.86 -26.07 27.76
CA GLN A 50 -5.74 -27.48 28.12
C GLN A 50 -6.90 -27.97 29.00
N HIS A 51 -7.49 -27.07 29.80
CA HIS A 51 -8.62 -27.41 30.66
C HIS A 51 -9.95 -27.48 29.90
N ILE A 52 -10.17 -26.63 28.91
CA ILE A 52 -11.49 -26.49 28.24
C ILE A 52 -11.62 -27.28 26.95
N LEU A 53 -10.52 -27.53 26.20
CA LEU A 53 -10.59 -28.24 24.94
C LEU A 53 -10.78 -29.76 25.16
N SER A 54 -11.63 -30.38 24.32
CA SER A 54 -11.88 -31.81 24.36
C SER A 54 -10.76 -32.63 23.74
N PRO A 55 -10.32 -33.73 24.33
CA PRO A 55 -9.36 -34.67 23.74
C PRO A 55 -9.85 -35.29 22.42
N SER A 56 -11.16 -35.32 22.19
CA SER A 56 -11.76 -35.82 20.93
C SER A 56 -11.80 -34.78 19.80
N LEU A 57 -11.45 -33.53 20.09
CA LEU A 57 -11.47 -32.46 19.09
C LEU A 57 -10.30 -32.64 18.10
N PRO A 58 -10.57 -32.93 16.81
CA PRO A 58 -9.52 -33.01 15.81
C PRO A 58 -9.07 -31.62 15.41
N GLY A 59 -7.80 -31.45 15.02
CA GLY A 59 -7.31 -30.18 14.48
C GLY A 59 -5.94 -29.79 14.99
N GLN A 60 -5.59 -28.55 14.72
CA GLN A 60 -4.29 -27.96 15.07
C GLN A 60 -4.46 -26.69 15.88
N ILE A 61 -3.50 -26.46 16.75
CA ILE A 61 -3.37 -25.25 17.57
C ILE A 61 -2.03 -24.58 17.28
N TYR A 62 -2.08 -23.25 17.16
CA TYR A 62 -0.93 -22.39 16.92
C TYR A 62 -0.93 -21.28 17.97
N PHE A 63 0.21 -21.05 18.62
CA PHE A 63 0.41 -19.90 19.52
C PHE A 63 1.31 -18.89 18.85
N GLU A 64 1.06 -17.61 19.08
CA GLU A 64 1.80 -16.49 18.50
C GLU A 64 1.88 -16.63 16.98
N PHE A 65 0.71 -16.80 16.36
CA PHE A 65 0.60 -16.94 14.91
C PHE A 65 0.90 -15.62 14.22
N SER A 66 1.87 -15.62 13.31
CA SER A 66 2.31 -14.43 12.62
C SER A 66 1.26 -13.88 11.68
N ILE A 67 0.98 -12.58 11.83
CA ILE A 67 0.19 -11.77 10.89
C ILE A 67 1.15 -10.79 10.21
N PRO A 68 1.83 -11.21 9.14
CA PRO A 68 2.98 -10.48 8.59
C PRO A 68 2.66 -9.04 8.18
N ARG A 69 1.50 -8.81 7.56
CA ARG A 69 1.07 -7.48 7.12
C ARG A 69 1.01 -6.47 8.27
N MET A 70 0.53 -6.92 9.41
CA MET A 70 0.37 -6.06 10.59
C MET A 70 1.65 -6.00 11.44
N GLY A 71 2.65 -6.83 11.15
CA GLY A 71 3.82 -6.98 12.00
C GLY A 71 3.48 -7.43 13.42
N LYS A 72 2.34 -8.10 13.58
CA LYS A 72 1.77 -8.57 14.87
C LYS A 72 1.60 -10.08 14.85
N ARG A 73 1.16 -10.61 15.98
CA ARG A 73 0.84 -12.03 16.15
C ARG A 73 -0.51 -12.16 16.80
N ALA A 74 -1.30 -13.14 16.36
CA ALA A 74 -2.50 -13.55 17.06
C ALA A 74 -2.10 -14.50 18.20
N ASP A 75 -2.65 -14.30 19.38
CA ASP A 75 -2.30 -15.09 20.57
C ASP A 75 -2.47 -16.59 20.28
N VAL A 76 -3.65 -16.98 19.78
CA VAL A 76 -3.96 -18.37 19.45
C VAL A 76 -4.77 -18.46 18.17
N VAL A 77 -4.40 -19.40 17.29
CA VAL A 77 -5.22 -19.81 16.15
C VAL A 77 -5.53 -21.31 16.27
N LEU A 78 -6.82 -21.67 16.16
CA LEU A 78 -7.26 -23.05 16.08
C LEU A 78 -7.79 -23.35 14.66
N LEU A 79 -7.34 -24.45 14.08
CA LEU A 79 -7.89 -24.99 12.85
C LEU A 79 -8.60 -26.30 13.17
N THR A 80 -9.92 -26.28 13.23
CA THR A 80 -10.73 -27.45 13.55
C THR A 80 -12.08 -27.41 12.86
N GLY A 81 -12.63 -28.57 12.46
CA GLY A 81 -13.91 -28.66 11.80
C GLY A 81 -14.00 -27.91 10.45
N GLY A 82 -12.87 -27.61 9.80
CA GLY A 82 -12.82 -26.80 8.60
C GLY A 82 -13.02 -25.31 8.82
N VAL A 83 -12.98 -24.86 10.08
CA VAL A 83 -13.10 -23.45 10.50
C VAL A 83 -11.81 -23.00 11.13
N VAL A 84 -11.42 -21.74 10.88
CA VAL A 84 -10.30 -21.06 11.52
C VAL A 84 -10.83 -20.19 12.65
N PHE A 85 -10.39 -20.44 13.88
CA PHE A 85 -10.72 -19.61 15.02
C PHE A 85 -9.49 -18.76 15.39
N VAL A 86 -9.65 -17.45 15.39
CA VAL A 86 -8.62 -16.50 15.81
C VAL A 86 -8.98 -16.00 17.19
N ILE A 87 -8.18 -16.31 18.19
CA ILE A 87 -8.49 -16.04 19.58
C ILE A 87 -7.47 -15.06 20.16
N GLU A 88 -7.97 -13.97 20.69
CA GLU A 88 -7.18 -12.95 21.39
C GLU A 88 -7.55 -12.97 22.87
N PHE A 89 -6.57 -13.11 23.74
CA PHE A 89 -6.76 -13.13 25.19
C PHE A 89 -6.39 -11.79 25.83
N LYS A 90 -7.18 -11.35 26.79
CA LYS A 90 -6.82 -10.23 27.68
C LYS A 90 -6.75 -10.75 29.10
N VAL A 91 -5.55 -11.20 29.48
CA VAL A 91 -5.32 -11.86 30.77
C VAL A 91 -5.57 -10.90 31.93
N GLY A 92 -6.39 -11.32 32.91
CA GLY A 92 -6.81 -10.51 34.05
C GLY A 92 -7.89 -9.46 33.77
N SER A 93 -8.27 -9.22 32.52
CA SER A 93 -9.34 -8.27 32.17
C SER A 93 -10.73 -8.86 32.38
N GLN A 94 -11.66 -8.01 32.83
CA GLN A 94 -13.09 -8.31 32.91
C GLN A 94 -13.89 -7.67 31.76
N ASN A 95 -13.31 -6.73 31.05
CA ASN A 95 -13.99 -5.91 30.05
C ASN A 95 -13.63 -6.33 28.63
N PHE A 96 -14.61 -6.23 27.72
CA PHE A 96 -14.41 -6.36 26.29
C PHE A 96 -14.04 -5.00 25.73
N ASP A 97 -12.74 -4.73 25.64
CA ASP A 97 -12.23 -3.47 25.10
C ASP A 97 -12.45 -3.41 23.59
N ARG A 98 -12.96 -2.27 23.12
CA ARG A 98 -13.26 -2.04 21.72
C ARG A 98 -12.02 -2.19 20.83
N TYR A 99 -10.87 -1.71 21.28
CA TYR A 99 -9.62 -1.82 20.53
C TYR A 99 -9.18 -3.29 20.37
N ALA A 100 -9.31 -4.10 21.44
CA ALA A 100 -9.01 -5.52 21.37
C ALA A 100 -9.99 -6.29 20.47
N LEU A 101 -11.25 -5.86 20.43
CA LEU A 101 -12.26 -6.44 19.53
C LEU A 101 -11.96 -6.12 18.07
N GLU A 102 -11.61 -4.88 17.77
CA GLU A 102 -11.17 -4.45 16.44
C GLU A 102 -9.88 -5.20 16.04
N GLN A 103 -8.93 -5.38 16.95
CA GLN A 103 -7.68 -6.10 16.73
C GLN A 103 -7.91 -7.56 16.29
N VAL A 104 -8.72 -8.32 17.00
CA VAL A 104 -8.97 -9.73 16.65
C VAL A 104 -9.75 -9.85 15.34
N HIS A 105 -10.64 -8.90 15.06
CA HIS A 105 -11.35 -8.81 13.79
C HIS A 105 -10.39 -8.57 12.62
N ASP A 106 -9.49 -7.61 12.79
CA ASP A 106 -8.46 -7.31 11.80
C ASP A 106 -7.56 -8.52 11.51
N TYR A 107 -7.20 -9.31 12.53
CA TYR A 107 -6.45 -10.55 12.32
C TYR A 107 -7.22 -11.57 11.49
N ALA A 108 -8.52 -11.73 11.73
CA ALA A 108 -9.38 -12.61 10.95
C ALA A 108 -9.53 -12.16 9.49
N LEU A 109 -9.75 -10.85 9.28
CA LEU A 109 -9.83 -10.24 7.95
C LEU A 109 -8.50 -10.37 7.20
N ASP A 110 -7.39 -10.21 7.91
CA ASP A 110 -6.06 -10.35 7.35
C ASP A 110 -5.79 -11.78 6.87
N LEU A 111 -6.09 -12.78 7.70
CA LEU A 111 -6.01 -14.19 7.31
C LEU A 111 -6.93 -14.50 6.12
N LYS A 112 -8.16 -13.98 6.12
CA LYS A 112 -9.12 -14.18 5.02
C LYS A 112 -8.62 -13.65 3.70
N ASN A 113 -8.03 -12.47 3.70
CA ASN A 113 -7.65 -11.76 2.49
C ASN A 113 -6.26 -12.13 1.99
N PHE A 114 -5.33 -12.51 2.88
CA PHE A 114 -3.92 -12.62 2.53
C PHE A 114 -3.27 -13.99 2.79
N HIS A 115 -3.86 -14.84 3.64
CA HIS A 115 -3.37 -16.19 3.86
C HIS A 115 -4.04 -17.16 2.88
N ARG A 116 -3.27 -17.69 1.92
CA ARG A 116 -3.79 -18.51 0.81
C ARG A 116 -4.66 -19.66 1.28
N GLY A 117 -4.27 -20.37 2.35
CA GLY A 117 -5.03 -21.47 2.91
C GLY A 117 -6.35 -21.07 3.56
N SER A 118 -6.52 -19.78 3.91
CA SER A 118 -7.71 -19.27 4.59
C SER A 118 -8.74 -18.62 3.66
N HIS A 119 -8.40 -18.36 2.38
CA HIS A 119 -9.31 -17.65 1.46
C HIS A 119 -10.71 -18.27 1.34
N ASN A 120 -10.80 -19.59 1.36
CA ASN A 120 -12.07 -20.32 1.18
C ASN A 120 -12.60 -20.91 2.49
N LEU A 121 -11.97 -20.63 3.64
CA LEU A 121 -12.40 -21.13 4.94
C LEU A 121 -13.22 -20.08 5.70
N PRO A 122 -14.23 -20.48 6.47
CA PRO A 122 -14.85 -19.60 7.43
C PRO A 122 -13.88 -19.29 8.56
N ILE A 123 -13.94 -18.05 9.06
CA ILE A 123 -13.07 -17.58 10.13
C ILE A 123 -13.92 -16.95 11.23
N VAL A 124 -13.67 -17.35 12.48
CA VAL A 124 -14.35 -16.84 13.67
C VAL A 124 -13.36 -16.11 14.57
N PRO A 125 -13.38 -14.77 14.63
CA PRO A 125 -12.61 -14.01 15.61
C PRO A 125 -13.26 -14.07 16.99
N ILE A 126 -12.47 -14.31 18.04
CA ILE A 126 -12.93 -14.44 19.44
C ILE A 126 -12.06 -13.58 20.35
N LEU A 127 -12.67 -12.69 21.12
CA LEU A 127 -12.04 -11.95 22.20
C LEU A 127 -12.37 -12.59 23.55
N VAL A 128 -11.35 -12.91 24.33
CA VAL A 128 -11.48 -13.59 25.62
C VAL A 128 -10.77 -12.82 26.73
N PRO A 129 -11.45 -11.89 27.42
CA PRO A 129 -10.96 -11.39 28.70
C PRO A 129 -11.09 -12.52 29.77
N THR A 130 -9.95 -12.93 30.34
CA THR A 130 -9.92 -14.18 31.15
C THR A 130 -10.69 -14.10 32.47
N ALA A 131 -10.99 -12.91 32.99
CA ALA A 131 -11.79 -12.68 34.16
C ALA A 131 -13.25 -12.25 33.86
N ALA A 132 -13.67 -12.26 32.58
CA ALA A 132 -15.05 -11.93 32.22
C ALA A 132 -15.98 -13.12 32.44
N ALA A 133 -17.20 -12.82 32.91
CA ALA A 133 -18.26 -13.80 33.12
C ALA A 133 -19.39 -13.63 32.11
N VAL A 134 -19.25 -14.22 30.92
CA VAL A 134 -20.34 -14.32 29.94
C VAL A 134 -21.02 -15.66 30.09
N GLN A 135 -22.33 -15.65 30.32
CA GLN A 135 -23.11 -16.87 30.61
C GLN A 135 -23.85 -17.43 29.40
N GLN A 136 -24.04 -16.65 28.35
CA GLN A 136 -24.78 -17.06 27.17
C GLN A 136 -23.92 -16.93 25.92
N MET A 137 -23.95 -17.97 25.08
CA MET A 137 -23.30 -17.95 23.78
C MET A 137 -24.03 -16.98 22.84
N PRO A 138 -23.36 -15.94 22.29
CA PRO A 138 -23.96 -15.09 21.28
C PRO A 138 -24.17 -15.86 19.96
N ALA A 139 -25.11 -15.39 19.13
CA ALA A 139 -25.28 -15.93 17.79
C ALA A 139 -24.02 -15.65 16.94
N ILE A 140 -23.63 -16.62 16.11
CA ILE A 140 -22.54 -16.42 15.14
C ILE A 140 -23.17 -15.85 13.87
N GLU A 141 -22.88 -14.57 13.61
CA GLU A 141 -23.35 -13.86 12.41
C GLU A 141 -22.23 -13.84 11.37
N TRP A 142 -22.51 -14.39 10.20
CA TRP A 142 -21.55 -14.51 9.11
C TRP A 142 -21.70 -13.39 8.10
N ALA A 143 -20.60 -12.73 7.76
CA ALA A 143 -20.55 -11.84 6.62
C ALA A 143 -20.45 -12.63 5.30
N ALA A 144 -20.67 -11.97 4.17
CA ALA A 144 -20.67 -12.60 2.85
C ALA A 144 -19.35 -13.30 2.49
N ASP A 145 -18.24 -12.87 3.06
CA ASP A 145 -16.91 -13.46 2.91
C ASP A 145 -16.63 -14.61 3.89
N GLN A 146 -17.62 -15.02 4.68
CA GLN A 146 -17.48 -16.06 5.69
C GLN A 146 -16.54 -15.69 6.86
N VAL A 147 -16.33 -14.42 7.15
CA VAL A 147 -15.75 -13.97 8.42
C VAL A 147 -16.90 -13.63 9.36
N ALA A 148 -16.92 -14.24 10.52
CA ALA A 148 -17.95 -13.96 11.53
C ALA A 148 -17.74 -12.60 12.20
N THR A 149 -18.82 -12.00 12.67
CA THR A 149 -18.73 -10.88 13.62
C THR A 149 -17.95 -11.34 14.87
N PRO A 150 -17.01 -10.52 15.38
CA PRO A 150 -16.21 -10.90 16.54
C PRO A 150 -17.05 -11.32 17.74
N LEU A 151 -16.74 -12.47 18.30
CA LEU A 151 -17.42 -13.00 19.48
C LEU A 151 -16.73 -12.53 20.76
N CYS A 152 -17.52 -12.01 21.69
CA CYS A 152 -17.09 -11.66 23.06
C CYS A 152 -17.46 -12.83 24.00
N LEU A 153 -16.48 -13.64 24.39
CA LEU A 153 -16.75 -14.87 25.16
C LEU A 153 -15.97 -14.93 26.46
N SER A 154 -16.56 -15.61 27.47
CA SER A 154 -15.73 -16.22 28.51
C SER A 154 -15.09 -17.49 27.96
N ALA A 155 -13.94 -17.86 28.48
CA ALA A 155 -13.17 -19.01 28.01
C ALA A 155 -13.99 -20.33 28.01
N SER A 156 -14.87 -20.53 28.98
CA SER A 156 -15.74 -21.72 29.08
C SER A 156 -16.71 -21.90 27.89
N LEU A 157 -16.98 -20.85 27.13
CA LEU A 157 -17.87 -20.91 25.94
C LEU A 157 -17.13 -21.21 24.63
N ILE A 158 -15.80 -21.23 24.61
CA ILE A 158 -15.02 -21.55 23.41
C ILE A 158 -15.40 -22.92 22.81
N PRO A 159 -15.54 -24.03 23.58
CA PRO A 159 -15.96 -25.30 23.01
C PRO A 159 -17.32 -25.24 22.32
N GLN A 160 -18.28 -24.55 22.92
CA GLN A 160 -19.61 -24.36 22.32
C GLN A 160 -19.56 -23.53 21.05
N ALA A 161 -18.71 -22.48 20.98
CA ALA A 161 -18.49 -21.70 19.78
C ALA A 161 -17.93 -22.56 18.64
N ILE A 162 -16.98 -23.44 18.96
CA ILE A 162 -16.41 -24.40 17.97
C ILE A 162 -17.49 -25.34 17.43
N GLU A 163 -18.30 -25.92 18.29
CA GLU A 163 -19.38 -26.85 17.88
C GLU A 163 -20.43 -26.16 17.00
N ILE A 164 -20.88 -24.96 17.38
CA ILE A 164 -21.87 -24.21 16.63
C ILE A 164 -21.31 -23.81 15.24
N ALA A 165 -20.10 -23.23 15.20
CA ALA A 165 -19.48 -22.83 13.94
C ALA A 165 -19.28 -24.04 12.99
N ALA A 166 -18.78 -25.17 13.51
CA ALA A 166 -18.59 -26.37 12.73
C ALA A 166 -19.92 -26.94 12.19
N SER A 167 -21.02 -26.81 12.95
CA SER A 167 -22.35 -27.26 12.52
C SER A 167 -22.99 -26.38 11.43
N GLN A 168 -22.64 -25.09 11.40
CA GLN A 168 -23.15 -24.12 10.42
C GLN A 168 -22.40 -24.15 9.08
N CYS A 169 -21.21 -24.72 9.08
CA CYS A 169 -20.34 -24.73 7.92
C CYS A 169 -20.20 -26.14 7.33
N SER A 170 -20.68 -26.33 6.09
CA SER A 170 -20.51 -27.61 5.35
C SER A 170 -19.15 -27.61 4.65
N ILE A 171 -18.08 -28.03 5.35
CA ILE A 171 -16.73 -27.92 4.80
C ILE A 171 -16.00 -29.26 4.80
N LEU A 172 -15.22 -29.47 3.74
CA LEU A 172 -14.30 -30.59 3.62
C LEU A 172 -13.16 -30.47 4.64
N PRO A 173 -12.64 -31.59 5.16
CA PRO A 173 -11.49 -31.57 6.04
C PRO A 173 -10.30 -30.86 5.41
N VAL A 174 -9.70 -29.92 6.14
CA VAL A 174 -8.53 -29.18 5.70
C VAL A 174 -7.28 -29.90 6.21
N GLU A 175 -6.34 -30.17 5.30
CA GLU A 175 -5.03 -30.66 5.70
C GLU A 175 -4.26 -29.53 6.37
N SER A 176 -4.00 -29.67 7.65
CA SER A 176 -3.42 -28.62 8.49
C SER A 176 -1.99 -28.24 8.08
N THR A 177 -1.20 -29.20 7.61
CA THR A 177 0.16 -28.96 7.14
C THR A 177 0.17 -28.14 5.84
N ALA A 178 -0.77 -28.43 4.92
CA ALA A 178 -0.95 -27.65 3.71
C ALA A 178 -1.46 -26.23 4.03
N TRP A 179 -2.32 -26.09 5.05
CA TRP A 179 -2.82 -24.80 5.49
C TRP A 179 -1.70 -23.95 6.11
N SER A 180 -0.95 -24.46 7.08
CA SER A 180 0.12 -23.72 7.76
C SER A 180 1.30 -23.37 6.84
N ASN A 181 1.59 -24.23 5.87
CA ASN A 181 2.63 -23.98 4.86
C ASN A 181 2.11 -23.21 3.62
N SER A 182 0.82 -22.89 3.58
CA SER A 182 0.29 -22.09 2.48
C SER A 182 0.87 -20.68 2.54
N GLY A 183 1.27 -20.16 1.37
CA GLY A 183 1.90 -18.85 1.29
C GLY A 183 0.98 -17.74 1.84
N TYR A 184 1.57 -16.83 2.60
CA TYR A 184 0.96 -15.56 2.92
C TYR A 184 1.20 -14.61 1.74
N GLN A 185 0.15 -14.05 1.18
CA GLN A 185 0.21 -13.19 -0.01
C GLN A 185 -0.30 -11.79 0.33
N PRO A 186 0.43 -11.02 1.14
CA PRO A 186 0.01 -9.68 1.47
C PRO A 186 0.10 -8.80 0.23
N THR A 187 -0.87 -7.91 0.06
CA THR A 187 -0.73 -6.68 -0.72
C THR A 187 -0.74 -5.54 0.29
N PRO A 188 0.37 -5.31 1.01
CA PRO A 188 0.40 -4.26 2.02
C PRO A 188 0.19 -2.91 1.34
N THR A 189 -0.50 -2.00 2.03
CA THR A 189 -0.45 -0.59 1.65
C THR A 189 0.99 -0.11 1.76
N ILE A 190 1.32 0.98 1.07
CA ILE A 190 2.67 1.56 1.17
C ILE A 190 3.07 1.89 2.62
N VAL A 191 2.11 2.23 3.47
CA VAL A 191 2.32 2.50 4.90
C VAL A 191 2.66 1.23 5.67
N GLU A 192 1.91 0.15 5.45
CA GLU A 192 2.15 -1.14 6.09
C GLU A 192 3.49 -1.74 5.64
N ALA A 193 3.81 -1.61 4.36
CA ALA A 193 5.08 -2.04 3.82
C ALA A 193 6.25 -1.22 4.40
N ALA A 194 6.10 0.09 4.53
CA ALA A 194 7.09 0.95 5.16
C ALA A 194 7.32 0.61 6.63
N LEU A 195 6.24 0.34 7.39
CA LEU A 195 6.32 -0.12 8.78
C LEU A 195 7.05 -1.45 8.89
N ALA A 196 6.75 -2.41 8.03
CA ALA A 196 7.40 -3.72 8.03
C ALA A 196 8.90 -3.61 7.72
N LEU A 197 9.28 -2.81 6.70
CA LEU A 197 10.69 -2.53 6.38
C LEU A 197 11.41 -1.83 7.53
N TYR A 198 10.77 -0.84 8.14
CA TYR A 198 11.33 -0.12 9.28
C TYR A 198 11.50 -1.01 10.53
N ARG A 199 10.75 -2.12 10.63
CA ARG A 199 10.91 -3.18 11.62
C ARG A 199 11.89 -4.28 11.21
N GLN A 200 12.67 -4.08 10.15
CA GLN A 200 13.64 -5.04 9.61
C GLN A 200 13.02 -6.36 9.11
N HIS A 201 11.76 -6.34 8.69
CA HIS A 201 11.18 -7.48 7.98
C HIS A 201 11.78 -7.59 6.57
N ASP A 202 12.06 -8.81 6.14
CA ASP A 202 12.55 -9.07 4.78
C ASP A 202 11.47 -8.68 3.75
N VAL A 203 11.90 -8.12 2.61
CA VAL A 203 11.03 -7.83 1.46
C VAL A 203 10.20 -9.05 1.06
N LYS A 204 10.73 -10.26 1.25
CA LYS A 204 10.00 -11.52 1.01
C LYS A 204 8.77 -11.71 1.89
N GLU A 205 8.74 -11.11 3.07
CA GLU A 205 7.62 -11.21 4.00
C GLU A 205 6.46 -10.26 3.65
N ILE A 206 6.74 -9.23 2.84
CA ILE A 206 5.79 -8.18 2.47
C ILE A 206 5.42 -8.20 0.98
N THR A 207 6.01 -9.06 0.18
CA THR A 207 5.67 -9.22 -1.24
C THR A 207 4.84 -10.47 -1.48
N ARG A 208 3.90 -10.36 -2.42
CA ARG A 208 2.94 -11.41 -2.76
C ARG A 208 3.56 -12.66 -3.38
N SER A 209 4.65 -12.50 -4.12
CA SER A 209 5.27 -13.57 -4.88
C SER A 209 6.76 -13.63 -4.64
N GLU A 210 7.33 -14.83 -4.66
CA GLU A 210 8.78 -15.01 -4.62
C GLU A 210 9.46 -14.25 -5.75
N ALA A 211 8.89 -14.27 -6.97
CA ALA A 211 9.41 -13.54 -8.11
C ALA A 211 9.45 -12.01 -7.89
N GLY A 212 8.41 -11.43 -7.27
CA GLY A 212 8.39 -10.01 -6.90
C GLY A 212 9.40 -9.67 -5.82
N ALA A 213 9.52 -10.53 -4.79
CA ALA A 213 10.50 -10.40 -3.74
C ALA A 213 11.94 -10.51 -4.26
N ASP A 214 12.18 -11.46 -5.14
CA ASP A 214 13.50 -11.66 -5.74
C ASP A 214 13.87 -10.49 -6.64
N ASN A 215 12.94 -9.97 -7.44
CA ASN A 215 13.17 -8.80 -8.29
C ASN A 215 13.48 -7.53 -7.46
N LEU A 216 12.68 -7.23 -6.41
CA LEU A 216 12.98 -6.14 -5.47
C LEU A 216 14.32 -6.33 -4.77
N GLY A 217 14.63 -7.56 -4.34
CA GLY A 217 15.89 -7.90 -3.70
C GLY A 217 17.10 -7.79 -4.63
N LEU A 218 16.96 -8.16 -5.91
CA LEU A 218 18.00 -7.97 -6.94
C LEU A 218 18.28 -6.48 -7.16
N THR A 219 17.22 -5.69 -7.36
CA THR A 219 17.35 -4.24 -7.54
C THR A 219 18.01 -3.57 -6.33
N ALA A 220 17.60 -3.92 -5.11
CA ALA A 220 18.20 -3.37 -3.89
C ALA A 220 19.70 -3.71 -3.79
N ARG A 221 20.10 -4.96 -4.02
CA ARG A 221 21.49 -5.37 -4.03
C ARG A 221 22.31 -4.66 -5.12
N ARG A 222 21.71 -4.46 -6.28
CA ARG A 222 22.38 -3.75 -7.37
C ARG A 222 22.63 -2.28 -7.04
N VAL A 223 21.66 -1.62 -6.47
CA VAL A 223 21.81 -0.23 -5.98
C VAL A 223 22.86 -0.15 -4.89
N GLU A 224 22.87 -1.11 -3.97
CA GLU A 224 23.92 -1.25 -2.95
C GLU A 224 25.32 -1.28 -3.57
N GLN A 225 25.52 -2.13 -4.59
CA GLN A 225 26.80 -2.21 -5.30
C GLN A 225 27.18 -0.89 -5.97
N ILE A 226 26.23 -0.16 -6.55
CA ILE A 226 26.46 1.15 -7.16
C ILE A 226 26.91 2.16 -6.09
N ILE A 227 26.26 2.18 -4.92
CA ILE A 227 26.62 3.08 -3.81
C ILE A 227 28.03 2.74 -3.29
N GLU A 228 28.33 1.46 -3.03
CA GLU A 228 29.66 1.06 -2.55
C GLU A 228 30.76 1.35 -3.60
N HIS A 229 30.46 1.15 -4.88
CA HIS A 229 31.40 1.50 -5.95
C HIS A 229 31.67 3.03 -5.98
N ALA A 230 30.64 3.84 -5.90
CA ALA A 230 30.77 5.31 -5.87
C ALA A 230 31.59 5.76 -4.65
N LYS A 231 31.31 5.21 -3.46
CA LYS A 231 32.02 5.48 -2.22
C LYS A 231 33.49 5.08 -2.31
N ALA A 232 33.80 3.84 -2.72
CA ALA A 232 35.16 3.31 -2.80
C ALA A 232 36.05 4.05 -3.81
N ASN A 233 35.46 4.59 -4.88
CA ASN A 233 36.20 5.26 -5.95
C ASN A 233 36.07 6.78 -5.94
N SER A 234 35.46 7.37 -4.89
CA SER A 234 35.19 8.82 -4.80
C SER A 234 34.51 9.35 -6.06
N ARG A 235 33.48 8.63 -6.52
CA ARG A 235 32.71 8.96 -7.71
C ARG A 235 31.33 9.45 -7.36
N LYS A 236 30.69 10.16 -8.26
CA LYS A 236 29.27 10.53 -8.16
C LYS A 236 28.48 9.71 -9.16
N ALA A 237 27.34 9.19 -8.74
CA ALA A 237 26.50 8.36 -9.58
C ALA A 237 25.04 8.80 -9.56
N ILE A 238 24.35 8.55 -10.67
CA ILE A 238 22.89 8.63 -10.76
C ILE A 238 22.36 7.31 -11.30
N CYS A 239 21.28 6.83 -10.71
CA CYS A 239 20.67 5.55 -11.02
C CYS A 239 19.18 5.73 -11.32
N PHE A 240 18.72 5.25 -12.48
CA PHE A 240 17.31 5.26 -12.87
C PHE A 240 16.72 3.86 -12.78
N ILE A 241 15.80 3.67 -11.83
CA ILE A 241 15.06 2.43 -11.63
C ILE A 241 13.71 2.60 -12.31
N THR A 242 13.43 1.74 -13.29
CA THR A 242 12.12 1.68 -13.96
C THR A 242 11.30 0.53 -13.41
N GLY A 243 10.00 0.52 -13.67
CA GLY A 243 9.16 -0.62 -13.31
C GLY A 243 7.72 -0.45 -13.72
N VAL A 244 7.08 -1.58 -14.02
CA VAL A 244 5.67 -1.62 -14.41
C VAL A 244 4.78 -0.99 -13.32
N PRO A 245 3.57 -0.52 -13.65
CA PRO A 245 2.63 -0.02 -12.65
C PRO A 245 2.40 -1.06 -11.55
N GLY A 246 2.56 -0.64 -10.29
CA GLY A 246 2.42 -1.56 -9.15
C GLY A 246 3.61 -2.47 -8.87
N ALA A 247 4.74 -2.31 -9.52
CA ALA A 247 5.94 -3.13 -9.26
C ALA A 247 6.64 -2.85 -7.91
N GLY A 248 6.12 -1.91 -7.11
CA GLY A 248 6.69 -1.61 -5.80
C GLY A 248 7.90 -0.67 -5.84
N LYS A 249 7.98 0.25 -6.80
CA LYS A 249 9.07 1.25 -6.89
C LYS A 249 9.27 2.04 -5.60
N THR A 250 8.21 2.63 -5.08
CA THR A 250 8.24 3.35 -3.79
C THR A 250 8.71 2.45 -2.65
N LEU A 251 8.28 1.16 -2.66
CA LEU A 251 8.73 0.16 -1.69
C LEU A 251 10.24 -0.12 -1.82
N ALA A 252 10.75 -0.26 -3.05
CA ALA A 252 12.19 -0.41 -3.29
C ALA A 252 12.98 0.78 -2.75
N GLY A 253 12.50 2.01 -3.01
CA GLY A 253 13.13 3.24 -2.50
C GLY A 253 13.14 3.31 -0.98
N LEU A 254 12.03 3.01 -0.33
CA LEU A 254 11.93 2.97 1.12
C LEU A 254 12.83 1.89 1.72
N ASN A 255 12.91 0.69 1.09
CA ASN A 255 13.81 -0.37 1.52
C ASN A 255 15.28 0.06 1.49
N ILE A 256 15.71 0.70 0.40
CA ILE A 256 17.07 1.23 0.26
C ILE A 256 17.34 2.31 1.32
N ALA A 257 16.42 3.26 1.50
CA ALA A 257 16.57 4.34 2.48
C ALA A 257 16.67 3.81 3.91
N THR A 258 15.78 2.86 4.29
CA THR A 258 15.76 2.29 5.64
C THR A 258 17.00 1.46 5.93
N SER A 259 17.40 0.58 5.00
CA SER A 259 18.61 -0.25 5.15
C SER A 259 19.88 0.60 5.31
N ARG A 260 19.97 1.71 4.56
CA ARG A 260 21.11 2.64 4.66
C ARG A 260 21.09 3.49 5.92
N ALA A 261 19.93 3.97 6.35
CA ALA A 261 19.81 4.77 7.58
C ALA A 261 20.26 3.99 8.83
N GLU A 262 20.06 2.67 8.84
CA GLU A 262 20.44 1.80 9.96
C GLU A 262 21.88 1.28 9.86
N GLY A 263 22.31 0.84 8.66
CA GLY A 263 23.62 0.24 8.46
C GLY A 263 24.77 1.25 8.29
N HIS A 264 24.47 2.45 7.82
CA HIS A 264 25.44 3.47 7.40
C HIS A 264 24.99 4.86 7.83
N SER A 265 24.88 5.08 9.13
CA SER A 265 24.37 6.34 9.70
C SER A 265 25.19 7.60 9.32
N ASP A 266 26.43 7.42 8.89
CA ASP A 266 27.32 8.48 8.40
C ASP A 266 27.03 8.93 6.95
N GLU A 267 26.22 8.17 6.21
CA GLU A 267 25.86 8.47 4.82
C GLU A 267 24.58 9.31 4.68
N HIS A 268 23.78 9.34 5.73
CA HIS A 268 22.53 10.11 5.80
C HIS A 268 21.64 9.91 4.55
N ALA A 269 21.21 8.67 4.30
CA ALA A 269 20.32 8.38 3.19
C ALA A 269 18.93 9.01 3.41
N VAL A 270 18.37 9.64 2.37
CA VAL A 270 17.06 10.31 2.43
C VAL A 270 16.14 9.84 1.30
N PHE A 271 14.89 9.59 1.66
CA PHE A 271 13.79 9.32 0.72
C PHE A 271 13.02 10.63 0.51
N LEU A 272 13.04 11.12 -0.73
CA LEU A 272 12.34 12.33 -1.14
C LEU A 272 11.14 12.01 -2.00
N SER A 273 9.99 12.60 -1.68
CA SER A 273 8.80 12.52 -2.53
C SER A 273 8.17 13.90 -2.73
N GLY A 274 7.67 14.15 -3.93
CA GLY A 274 6.88 15.34 -4.22
C GLY A 274 5.44 15.26 -3.69
N ASN A 275 4.99 14.08 -3.24
CA ASN A 275 3.67 13.86 -2.69
C ASN A 275 3.65 14.16 -1.17
N GLY A 276 3.25 15.39 -0.81
CA GLY A 276 3.15 15.84 0.59
C GLY A 276 2.30 14.91 1.46
N PRO A 277 1.04 14.61 1.11
CA PRO A 277 0.17 13.69 1.85
C PRO A 277 0.81 12.31 2.11
N LEU A 278 1.48 11.72 1.12
CA LEU A 278 2.19 10.45 1.30
C LEU A 278 3.31 10.57 2.33
N VAL A 279 4.13 11.62 2.24
CA VAL A 279 5.22 11.89 3.19
C VAL A 279 4.68 12.04 4.61
N ASP A 280 3.60 12.81 4.79
CA ASP A 280 3.01 13.05 6.11
C ASP A 280 2.44 11.77 6.73
N VAL A 281 1.74 10.94 5.94
CA VAL A 281 1.21 9.65 6.39
C VAL A 281 2.34 8.68 6.75
N LEU A 282 3.39 8.61 5.95
CA LEU A 282 4.56 7.77 6.24
C LEU A 282 5.27 8.22 7.52
N ARG A 283 5.57 9.51 7.65
CA ARG A 283 6.21 10.07 8.85
C ARG A 283 5.42 9.77 10.11
N GLU A 284 4.11 10.00 10.06
CA GLU A 284 3.23 9.78 11.20
C GLU A 284 3.18 8.31 11.62
N ALA A 285 3.03 7.39 10.65
CA ALA A 285 2.96 5.96 10.93
C ALA A 285 4.28 5.43 11.51
N LEU A 286 5.42 5.80 10.89
CA LEU A 286 6.74 5.38 11.34
C LEU A 286 7.10 5.99 12.70
N ALA A 287 6.70 7.24 12.97
CA ALA A 287 6.95 7.90 14.24
C ALA A 287 6.15 7.27 15.40
N ARG A 288 4.90 6.87 15.15
CA ARG A 288 4.12 6.11 16.16
C ARG A 288 4.79 4.80 16.51
N ASP A 289 5.15 4.02 15.49
CA ASP A 289 5.81 2.73 15.68
C ASP A 289 7.13 2.86 16.46
N LYS A 290 7.97 3.83 16.07
CA LYS A 290 9.23 4.11 16.76
C LYS A 290 9.01 4.53 18.22
N ALA A 291 8.03 5.42 18.47
CA ALA A 291 7.73 5.90 19.80
C ALA A 291 7.26 4.76 20.73
N GLU A 292 6.41 3.86 20.24
CA GLU A 292 5.94 2.69 20.98
C GLU A 292 7.07 1.68 21.25
N ARG A 293 7.87 1.37 20.23
CA ARG A 293 8.94 0.37 20.30
C ARG A 293 10.10 0.80 21.20
N GLU A 294 10.51 2.06 21.08
CA GLU A 294 11.67 2.60 21.81
C GLU A 294 11.29 3.33 23.10
N GLN A 295 9.99 3.39 23.44
CA GLN A 295 9.46 4.08 24.61
C GLN A 295 9.93 5.53 24.72
N ILE A 296 10.00 6.23 23.56
CA ILE A 296 10.39 7.63 23.46
C ILE A 296 9.19 8.54 23.16
N PRO A 297 9.26 9.83 23.48
CA PRO A 297 8.19 10.77 23.12
C PRO A 297 7.95 10.83 21.61
N ARG A 298 6.67 10.80 21.20
CA ARG A 298 6.28 10.86 19.77
C ARG A 298 6.89 12.03 19.00
N THR A 299 7.03 13.19 19.65
CA THR A 299 7.66 14.37 19.04
C THR A 299 9.13 14.14 18.71
N ARG A 300 9.87 13.37 19.53
CA ARG A 300 11.24 12.96 19.26
C ARG A 300 11.29 11.96 18.12
N ALA A 301 10.47 10.93 18.17
CA ALA A 301 10.37 9.94 17.10
C ALA A 301 10.05 10.60 15.75
N TYR A 302 9.06 11.51 15.72
CA TYR A 302 8.69 12.22 14.50
C TYR A 302 9.84 13.05 13.91
N ARG A 303 10.62 13.71 14.77
CA ARG A 303 11.79 14.47 14.33
C ARG A 303 12.84 13.56 13.69
N GLU A 304 13.13 12.42 14.31
CA GLU A 304 14.10 11.45 13.80
C GLU A 304 13.63 10.84 12.46
N ILE A 305 12.35 10.49 12.32
CA ILE A 305 11.79 10.00 11.05
C ILE A 305 11.85 11.08 9.96
N SER A 306 11.61 12.34 10.32
CA SER A 306 11.64 13.45 9.37
C SER A 306 13.02 13.74 8.78
N THR A 307 14.10 13.16 9.31
CA THR A 307 15.43 13.29 8.72
C THR A 307 15.62 12.39 7.50
N PHE A 308 14.97 11.24 7.42
CA PHE A 308 15.17 10.30 6.30
C PHE A 308 13.96 10.14 5.36
N VAL A 309 12.76 10.59 5.74
CA VAL A 309 11.60 10.69 4.84
C VAL A 309 11.23 12.16 4.73
N GLN A 310 11.44 12.77 3.56
CA GLN A 310 11.27 14.21 3.39
C GLN A 310 10.42 14.54 2.16
N ASN A 311 9.73 15.69 2.25
CA ASN A 311 9.17 16.31 1.06
C ASN A 311 10.29 17.04 0.30
N ILE A 312 10.34 16.87 -1.03
CA ILE A 312 11.36 17.48 -1.87
C ILE A 312 11.42 19.01 -1.72
N HIS A 313 10.29 19.64 -1.42
CA HIS A 313 10.26 21.09 -1.23
C HIS A 313 11.05 21.55 -0.01
N HIS A 314 11.08 20.76 1.07
CA HIS A 314 11.91 21.05 2.24
C HIS A 314 13.39 20.90 1.92
N PHE A 315 13.78 19.78 1.31
CA PHE A 315 15.16 19.56 0.87
C PHE A 315 15.67 20.69 -0.04
N ARG A 316 14.83 21.13 -0.99
CA ARG A 316 15.14 22.26 -1.87
C ARG A 316 15.31 23.56 -1.09
N ASP A 317 14.38 23.89 -0.20
CA ASP A 317 14.39 25.15 0.56
C ASP A 317 15.64 25.24 1.46
N GLU A 318 16.02 24.17 2.15
CA GLU A 318 17.26 24.08 2.94
C GLU A 318 18.51 24.26 2.07
N ALA A 319 18.52 23.62 0.89
CA ALA A 319 19.64 23.70 -0.04
C ALA A 319 19.82 25.09 -0.68
N LEU A 320 18.77 25.93 -0.69
CA LEU A 320 18.84 27.34 -1.14
C LEU A 320 19.42 28.27 -0.08
N GLU A 321 19.27 27.94 1.21
CA GLU A 321 19.80 28.74 2.33
C GLU A 321 21.29 28.52 2.53
N SER A 322 21.87 27.44 2.01
CA SER A 322 23.26 27.08 2.15
C SER A 322 23.93 26.78 0.82
N THR A 323 25.19 27.14 0.65
CA THR A 323 26.05 26.73 -0.47
C THR A 323 26.89 25.51 -0.15
N SER A 324 26.87 25.03 1.09
CA SER A 324 27.57 23.82 1.53
C SER A 324 26.93 22.58 0.91
N PRO A 325 27.66 21.47 0.78
CA PRO A 325 27.05 20.20 0.41
C PRO A 325 26.00 19.79 1.48
N PRO A 326 24.92 19.14 1.08
CA PRO A 326 23.96 18.58 2.05
C PRO A 326 24.65 17.49 2.89
N ILE A 327 24.06 17.13 4.01
CA ILE A 327 24.57 16.02 4.83
C ILE A 327 24.33 14.67 4.16
N GLU A 328 23.31 14.61 3.31
CA GLU A 328 22.87 13.40 2.62
C GLU A 328 23.82 13.03 1.48
N LYS A 329 24.41 11.86 1.54
CA LYS A 329 25.24 11.27 0.49
C LYS A 329 24.42 10.44 -0.50
N VAL A 330 23.30 9.88 -0.05
CA VAL A 330 22.40 9.04 -0.85
C VAL A 330 21.01 9.66 -0.85
N VAL A 331 20.52 10.02 -2.02
CA VAL A 331 19.19 10.61 -2.20
C VAL A 331 18.34 9.70 -3.08
N ILE A 332 17.21 9.24 -2.56
CA ILE A 332 16.22 8.47 -3.30
C ILE A 332 15.06 9.39 -3.65
N PHE A 333 14.81 9.57 -4.93
CA PHE A 333 13.77 10.44 -5.43
C PHE A 333 12.60 9.63 -6.01
N ASP A 334 11.48 9.62 -5.29
CA ASP A 334 10.28 8.88 -5.70
C ASP A 334 9.49 9.67 -6.76
N GLU A 335 8.93 8.96 -7.75
CA GLU A 335 8.19 9.52 -8.88
C GLU A 335 9.02 10.63 -9.60
N ALA A 336 10.29 10.35 -9.88
CA ALA A 336 11.23 11.36 -10.37
C ALA A 336 10.83 11.98 -11.73
N GLN A 337 10.02 11.28 -12.55
CA GLN A 337 9.46 11.85 -13.79
C GLN A 337 8.54 13.04 -13.53
N ARG A 338 8.04 13.21 -12.31
CA ARG A 338 7.14 14.29 -11.91
C ARG A 338 7.86 15.55 -11.40
N ALA A 339 9.18 15.52 -11.34
CA ALA A 339 9.96 16.70 -11.00
C ALA A 339 9.58 17.87 -11.93
N TRP A 340 9.58 19.09 -11.39
CA TRP A 340 9.14 20.26 -12.16
C TRP A 340 10.16 20.63 -13.23
N ASN A 341 9.65 20.93 -14.42
CA ASN A 341 10.45 21.52 -15.48
C ASN A 341 10.89 22.95 -15.13
N ARG A 342 11.77 23.51 -15.95
CA ARG A 342 12.36 24.85 -15.70
C ARG A 342 11.30 25.95 -15.56
N GLU A 343 10.28 25.95 -16.42
CA GLU A 343 9.24 26.99 -16.40
C GLU A 343 8.43 26.94 -15.09
N MET A 344 7.99 25.76 -14.68
CA MET A 344 7.17 25.58 -13.49
C MET A 344 7.98 25.86 -12.21
N ALA A 345 9.18 25.31 -12.12
CA ALA A 345 10.07 25.52 -10.99
C ALA A 345 10.44 27.00 -10.83
N SER A 346 10.85 27.66 -11.92
CA SER A 346 11.20 29.09 -11.91
C SER A 346 10.01 29.97 -11.53
N LYS A 347 8.85 29.71 -12.08
CA LYS A 347 7.63 30.46 -11.76
C LYS A 347 7.24 30.32 -10.28
N PHE A 348 7.28 29.11 -9.75
CA PHE A 348 6.99 28.88 -8.32
C PHE A 348 7.99 29.59 -7.42
N MET A 349 9.27 29.45 -7.71
CA MET A 349 10.33 30.05 -6.90
C MET A 349 10.28 31.58 -6.92
N GLN A 350 10.00 32.19 -8.05
CA GLN A 350 9.85 33.64 -8.17
C GLN A 350 8.59 34.15 -7.45
N GLN A 351 7.43 33.49 -7.66
CA GLN A 351 6.15 33.99 -7.13
C GLN A 351 5.90 33.65 -5.67
N LYS A 352 6.29 32.46 -5.21
CA LYS A 352 5.96 31.95 -3.87
C LYS A 352 7.10 32.07 -2.87
N ARG A 353 8.35 32.12 -3.34
CA ARG A 353 9.55 32.14 -2.48
C ARG A 353 10.41 33.39 -2.66
N GLY A 354 10.09 34.23 -3.64
CA GLY A 354 10.82 35.50 -3.86
C GLY A 354 12.23 35.38 -4.47
N TYR A 355 12.60 34.18 -4.95
CA TYR A 355 13.88 33.93 -5.62
C TYR A 355 13.82 34.34 -7.10
N VAL A 356 13.95 35.62 -7.40
CA VAL A 356 13.81 36.20 -8.75
C VAL A 356 14.83 35.64 -9.75
N SER A 357 16.01 35.23 -9.29
CA SER A 357 17.09 34.70 -10.12
C SER A 357 17.04 33.17 -10.33
N PHE A 358 16.06 32.46 -9.75
CA PHE A 358 15.95 31.01 -9.94
C PHE A 358 15.47 30.71 -11.35
N ASP A 359 16.30 30.03 -12.13
CA ASP A 359 16.04 29.74 -13.54
C ASP A 359 16.61 28.36 -13.93
N MET A 360 16.09 27.31 -13.29
CA MET A 360 16.45 25.92 -13.59
C MET A 360 15.30 24.96 -13.29
N SER A 361 15.37 23.75 -13.84
CA SER A 361 14.45 22.66 -13.51
C SER A 361 14.77 22.06 -12.13
N GLU A 362 13.82 21.33 -11.54
CA GLU A 362 14.04 20.59 -10.30
C GLU A 362 15.15 19.53 -10.44
N PRO A 363 15.21 18.72 -11.52
CA PRO A 363 16.36 17.86 -11.80
C PRO A 363 17.70 18.58 -11.81
N ALA A 364 17.78 19.71 -12.51
CA ALA A 364 19.01 20.49 -12.58
C ALA A 364 19.43 21.03 -11.21
N PHE A 365 18.48 21.52 -10.42
CA PHE A 365 18.73 22.01 -9.08
C PHE A 365 19.21 20.89 -8.13
N LEU A 366 18.51 19.75 -8.11
CA LEU A 366 18.89 18.61 -7.26
C LEU A 366 20.31 18.11 -7.57
N LEU A 367 20.63 17.95 -8.83
CA LEU A 367 21.97 17.52 -9.24
C LEU A 367 23.04 18.58 -8.92
N GLN A 368 22.71 19.86 -9.04
CA GLN A 368 23.60 20.96 -8.62
C GLN A 368 23.90 20.90 -7.12
N VAL A 369 22.89 20.64 -6.29
CA VAL A 369 23.03 20.52 -4.84
C VAL A 369 23.90 19.32 -4.50
N MET A 370 23.60 18.13 -5.04
CA MET A 370 24.38 16.93 -4.79
C MET A 370 25.81 17.03 -5.34
N ASN A 371 26.01 17.77 -6.42
CA ASN A 371 27.35 17.99 -6.99
C ASN A 371 28.27 18.85 -6.10
N ARG A 372 27.77 19.46 -5.03
CA ARG A 372 28.59 20.18 -4.02
C ARG A 372 29.48 19.25 -3.21
N HIS A 373 29.15 17.95 -3.10
CA HIS A 373 30.04 16.96 -2.47
C HIS A 373 31.37 16.90 -3.20
N SER A 374 32.47 16.94 -2.46
CA SER A 374 33.83 16.91 -3.03
C SER A 374 34.30 15.48 -3.35
N ASP A 375 33.71 14.48 -2.68
CA ASP A 375 34.10 13.08 -2.74
C ASP A 375 33.08 12.25 -3.56
N TRP A 376 32.04 11.75 -2.94
CA TRP A 376 31.05 10.90 -3.57
C TRP A 376 29.63 11.25 -3.16
N CYS A 377 28.67 10.95 -4.01
CA CYS A 377 27.24 10.92 -3.71
C CYS A 377 26.50 10.06 -4.73
N VAL A 378 25.31 9.60 -4.38
CA VAL A 378 24.46 8.83 -5.27
C VAL A 378 23.04 9.37 -5.27
N VAL A 379 22.49 9.62 -6.45
CA VAL A 379 21.09 9.99 -6.66
C VAL A 379 20.36 8.80 -7.31
N ILE A 380 19.28 8.34 -6.69
CA ILE A 380 18.47 7.21 -7.15
C ILE A 380 17.11 7.76 -7.55
N CYS A 381 16.74 7.64 -8.81
CA CYS A 381 15.48 8.11 -9.37
C CYS A 381 14.56 6.92 -9.65
N LEU A 382 13.41 6.89 -8.98
CA LEU A 382 12.37 5.90 -9.24
C LEU A 382 11.41 6.45 -10.31
N ILE A 383 11.31 5.76 -11.44
CA ILE A 383 10.58 6.22 -12.62
C ILE A 383 9.34 5.34 -12.87
N GLY A 384 8.16 5.96 -12.89
CA GLY A 384 6.91 5.33 -13.29
C GLY A 384 6.59 5.62 -14.75
N GLY A 385 6.41 4.59 -15.57
CA GLY A 385 5.96 4.78 -16.96
C GLY A 385 4.46 5.12 -17.03
N GLY A 386 4.08 6.03 -17.96
CA GLY A 386 2.68 6.33 -18.27
C GLY A 386 1.85 6.93 -17.12
N GLN A 387 2.48 7.56 -16.15
CA GLN A 387 1.81 8.17 -14.98
C GLN A 387 1.98 9.69 -14.91
N GLU A 388 2.42 10.33 -15.99
CA GLU A 388 2.44 11.79 -16.07
C GLU A 388 1.00 12.32 -16.07
N ILE A 389 0.70 13.23 -15.15
CA ILE A 389 -0.63 13.82 -14.97
C ILE A 389 -0.64 15.35 -15.09
N ASN A 390 0.53 16.00 -15.34
CA ASN A 390 0.61 17.45 -15.36
C ASN A 390 1.58 17.97 -16.44
N THR A 391 1.22 19.09 -17.07
CA THR A 391 2.02 19.78 -18.11
C THR A 391 3.29 20.47 -17.59
N GLY A 392 3.51 20.52 -16.30
CA GLY A 392 4.71 21.14 -15.68
C GLY A 392 5.78 20.14 -15.25
N GLU A 393 5.57 18.86 -15.53
CA GLU A 393 6.51 17.79 -15.18
C GLU A 393 7.67 17.74 -16.18
N ALA A 394 8.88 17.49 -15.66
CA ALA A 394 10.10 17.49 -16.45
C ALA A 394 10.28 16.21 -17.26
N GLY A 395 9.65 15.12 -16.81
CA GLY A 395 9.83 13.80 -17.42
C GLY A 395 11.26 13.25 -17.22
N LEU A 396 11.49 12.04 -17.74
CA LEU A 396 12.80 11.41 -17.70
C LEU A 396 13.83 12.12 -18.58
N GLY A 397 13.38 12.71 -19.70
CA GLY A 397 14.23 13.38 -20.67
C GLY A 397 15.03 14.52 -20.09
N GLU A 398 14.44 15.34 -19.24
CA GLU A 398 15.13 16.45 -18.56
C GLU A 398 16.25 15.95 -17.66
N TRP A 399 16.00 14.89 -16.86
CA TRP A 399 17.03 14.29 -16.01
C TRP A 399 18.25 13.84 -16.82
N ILE A 400 18.01 13.09 -17.90
CA ILE A 400 19.07 12.58 -18.76
C ILE A 400 19.80 13.72 -19.44
N SER A 401 19.09 14.69 -19.98
CA SER A 401 19.66 15.85 -20.63
C SER A 401 20.55 16.67 -19.68
N VAL A 402 20.12 16.88 -18.44
CA VAL A 402 20.93 17.59 -17.43
C VAL A 402 22.20 16.81 -17.09
N VAL A 403 22.12 15.50 -16.90
CA VAL A 403 23.29 14.66 -16.59
C VAL A 403 24.28 14.67 -17.76
N THR A 404 23.80 14.41 -18.95
CA THR A 404 24.65 14.26 -20.16
C THR A 404 25.29 15.56 -20.58
N ASN A 405 24.64 16.71 -20.36
CA ASN A 405 25.19 18.01 -20.73
C ASN A 405 26.07 18.63 -19.63
N ASN A 406 25.66 18.53 -18.36
CA ASN A 406 26.28 19.29 -17.27
C ASN A 406 27.15 18.44 -16.33
N TYR A 407 26.90 17.11 -16.25
CA TYR A 407 27.53 16.22 -15.27
C TYR A 407 28.11 14.96 -15.91
N ARG A 408 28.82 15.08 -17.01
CA ARG A 408 29.44 13.96 -17.76
C ARG A 408 30.43 13.13 -16.96
N HIS A 409 30.89 13.65 -15.82
CA HIS A 409 31.80 12.96 -14.91
C HIS A 409 31.07 12.05 -13.91
N TRP A 410 29.73 12.09 -13.89
CA TRP A 410 28.93 11.17 -13.08
C TRP A 410 28.76 9.84 -13.80
N ASP A 411 28.73 8.78 -13.01
CA ASP A 411 28.39 7.45 -13.52
C ASP A 411 26.87 7.36 -13.70
N LEU A 412 26.43 7.12 -14.92
CA LEU A 412 25.01 7.04 -15.28
C LEU A 412 24.60 5.58 -15.38
N HIS A 413 23.79 5.10 -14.44
CA HIS A 413 23.20 3.75 -14.42
C HIS A 413 21.73 3.80 -14.82
N VAL A 414 21.34 3.00 -15.79
CA VAL A 414 19.98 2.99 -16.31
C VAL A 414 19.47 1.56 -16.50
N SER A 415 18.18 1.38 -16.30
CA SER A 415 17.50 0.14 -16.64
C SER A 415 17.70 -0.19 -18.14
N SER A 416 17.99 -1.45 -18.46
CA SER A 416 18.10 -1.94 -19.84
C SER A 416 16.77 -1.86 -20.61
N ARG A 417 15.63 -1.69 -19.91
CA ARG A 417 14.29 -1.52 -20.50
C ARG A 417 13.84 -0.08 -20.60
N LEU A 418 14.76 0.85 -20.46
CA LEU A 418 14.43 2.27 -20.62
C LEU A 418 13.99 2.61 -22.05
N ASP A 419 14.39 1.78 -23.04
CA ASP A 419 14.01 1.91 -24.46
C ASP A 419 12.57 1.46 -24.76
N ASP A 420 11.86 0.85 -23.83
CA ASP A 420 10.46 0.46 -24.01
C ASP A 420 9.61 1.73 -24.19
N SER A 421 8.64 1.65 -25.10
CA SER A 421 7.74 2.77 -25.49
C SER A 421 6.98 3.42 -24.32
N ASP A 422 6.93 2.74 -23.17
CA ASP A 422 6.26 3.23 -21.97
C ASP A 422 7.08 4.27 -21.20
N TYR A 423 8.39 4.37 -21.45
CA TYR A 423 9.30 5.26 -20.73
C TYR A 423 9.92 6.34 -21.61
N ILE A 424 10.18 6.05 -22.88
CA ILE A 424 10.82 6.98 -23.81
C ILE A 424 9.99 7.13 -25.10
N TRP A 425 9.37 8.28 -25.25
CA TRP A 425 8.68 8.68 -26.48
C TRP A 425 9.63 9.28 -27.51
N ASP A 426 10.84 9.68 -27.08
CA ASP A 426 11.77 10.47 -27.90
C ASP A 426 12.99 9.64 -28.33
N LYS A 427 13.09 9.40 -29.65
CA LYS A 427 14.25 8.74 -30.26
C LYS A 427 15.59 9.51 -30.07
N GLU A 428 15.54 10.80 -29.77
CA GLU A 428 16.73 11.59 -29.45
C GLU A 428 17.29 11.22 -28.08
N LEU A 429 16.46 10.88 -27.11
CA LEU A 429 16.86 10.46 -25.77
C LEU A 429 17.66 9.15 -25.79
N ALA A 430 17.26 8.18 -26.61
CA ALA A 430 18.01 6.94 -26.80
C ALA A 430 19.43 7.23 -27.37
N LYS A 431 19.54 8.22 -28.26
CA LYS A 431 20.85 8.65 -28.77
C LYS A 431 21.70 9.36 -27.72
N GLU A 432 21.08 10.14 -26.83
CA GLU A 432 21.79 10.80 -25.73
C GLU A 432 22.35 9.79 -24.72
N LEU A 433 21.61 8.76 -24.37
CA LEU A 433 22.06 7.66 -23.52
C LEU A 433 23.25 6.91 -24.13
N THR A 434 23.21 6.65 -25.44
CA THR A 434 24.33 6.01 -26.16
C THR A 434 25.57 6.89 -26.13
N LYS A 435 25.43 8.22 -26.28
CA LYS A 435 26.54 9.18 -26.20
C LYS A 435 27.11 9.32 -24.79
N ALA A 436 26.29 9.13 -23.76
CA ALA A 436 26.68 9.30 -22.35
C ALA A 436 27.49 8.12 -21.79
N SER A 437 27.72 7.04 -22.53
CA SER A 437 28.34 5.80 -22.03
C SER A 437 27.63 5.25 -20.78
N ALA A 438 26.28 5.26 -20.79
CA ALA A 438 25.48 4.78 -19.68
C ALA A 438 25.68 3.28 -19.43
N PHE A 439 25.72 2.90 -18.15
CA PHE A 439 25.73 1.50 -17.73
C PHE A 439 24.30 0.95 -17.78
N LEU A 440 24.03 0.11 -18.78
CA LEU A 440 22.74 -0.57 -18.93
C LEU A 440 22.69 -1.77 -17.99
N ASP A 441 21.59 -1.90 -17.21
CA ASP A 441 21.46 -2.90 -16.18
C ASP A 441 20.05 -3.48 -16.12
N GLU A 442 19.92 -4.81 -16.22
CA GLU A 442 18.63 -5.51 -16.15
C GLU A 442 18.05 -5.50 -14.74
N ASP A 443 18.90 -5.51 -13.72
CA ASP A 443 18.47 -5.51 -12.31
C ASP A 443 17.87 -4.16 -11.87
N LEU A 444 17.99 -3.11 -12.68
CA LEU A 444 17.35 -1.81 -12.43
C LEU A 444 15.92 -1.72 -13.00
N HIS A 445 15.33 -2.87 -13.41
CA HIS A 445 13.93 -2.93 -13.85
C HIS A 445 13.09 -3.78 -12.92
N LEU A 446 12.04 -3.18 -12.36
CA LEU A 446 11.02 -3.89 -11.59
C LEU A 446 9.93 -4.40 -12.54
N GLY A 447 10.15 -5.59 -13.11
CA GLY A 447 9.27 -6.18 -14.13
C GLY A 447 8.09 -6.98 -13.58
N VAL A 448 8.07 -7.24 -12.26
CA VAL A 448 7.04 -8.05 -11.61
C VAL A 448 6.14 -7.17 -10.75
N SER A 449 4.84 -7.11 -11.07
CA SER A 449 3.87 -6.40 -10.26
C SER A 449 3.74 -7.07 -8.88
N VAL A 450 3.87 -6.28 -7.82
CA VAL A 450 3.61 -6.73 -6.43
C VAL A 450 2.13 -6.58 -6.06
N ARG A 451 1.32 -5.98 -6.95
CA ARG A 451 -0.12 -5.85 -6.77
C ARG A 451 -0.83 -7.19 -6.94
N SER A 452 -2.02 -7.29 -6.38
CA SER A 452 -2.84 -8.49 -6.53
C SER A 452 -3.32 -8.67 -7.98
N PHE A 453 -3.62 -9.91 -8.38
CA PHE A 453 -4.27 -10.20 -9.67
C PHE A 453 -5.54 -9.34 -9.88
N ARG A 454 -6.28 -9.05 -8.80
CA ARG A 454 -7.42 -8.12 -8.82
C ARG A 454 -7.01 -6.73 -9.29
N ALA A 455 -5.87 -6.21 -8.84
CA ALA A 455 -5.41 -4.88 -9.20
C ALA A 455 -4.92 -4.80 -10.65
N GLU A 456 -4.33 -5.88 -11.18
CA GLU A 456 -3.94 -5.97 -12.59
C GLU A 456 -5.18 -6.01 -13.48
N THR A 457 -6.13 -6.90 -13.20
CA THR A 457 -7.39 -6.99 -13.96
C THR A 457 -8.25 -5.73 -13.81
N LEU A 458 -8.24 -5.09 -12.62
CA LEU A 458 -8.88 -3.79 -12.44
C LEU A 458 -8.24 -2.70 -13.31
N SER A 459 -6.91 -2.67 -13.38
CA SER A 459 -6.19 -1.70 -14.22
C SER A 459 -6.49 -1.91 -15.70
N GLU A 460 -6.60 -3.16 -16.14
CA GLU A 460 -6.99 -3.52 -17.49
C GLU A 460 -8.44 -3.11 -17.78
N PHE A 461 -9.37 -3.42 -16.87
CA PHE A 461 -10.77 -2.98 -16.96
C PHE A 461 -10.88 -1.47 -17.10
N VAL A 462 -10.24 -0.72 -16.21
CA VAL A 462 -10.24 0.75 -16.24
C VAL A 462 -9.58 1.25 -17.53
N GLY A 463 -8.50 0.62 -17.99
CA GLY A 463 -7.88 0.93 -19.27
C GLY A 463 -8.85 0.82 -20.44
N HIS A 464 -9.55 -0.32 -20.57
CA HIS A 464 -10.54 -0.52 -21.64
C HIS A 464 -11.68 0.49 -21.56
N MET A 465 -12.17 0.79 -20.36
CA MET A 465 -13.26 1.74 -20.14
C MET A 465 -12.89 3.17 -20.57
N VAL A 466 -11.74 3.68 -20.14
CA VAL A 466 -11.30 5.04 -20.52
C VAL A 466 -10.76 5.14 -21.95
N ASP A 467 -10.40 4.00 -22.57
CA ASP A 467 -9.97 3.90 -23.97
C ASP A 467 -11.14 3.66 -24.94
N ASN A 468 -12.39 3.84 -24.47
CA ASN A 468 -13.60 3.69 -25.29
C ASN A 468 -13.79 2.28 -25.87
N ARG A 469 -13.49 1.23 -25.08
CA ARG A 469 -13.63 -0.20 -25.45
C ARG A 469 -14.61 -0.92 -24.52
N PRO A 470 -15.93 -0.61 -24.60
CA PRO A 470 -16.91 -1.07 -23.60
C PRO A 470 -17.09 -2.58 -23.57
N ASP A 471 -16.99 -3.28 -24.71
CA ASP A 471 -17.15 -4.74 -24.77
C ASP A 471 -15.97 -5.44 -24.06
N GLN A 472 -14.74 -4.97 -24.27
CA GLN A 472 -13.55 -5.47 -23.59
C GLN A 472 -13.61 -5.15 -22.09
N ALA A 473 -14.04 -3.94 -21.73
CA ALA A 473 -14.25 -3.56 -20.34
C ALA A 473 -15.26 -4.50 -19.66
N ARG A 474 -16.41 -4.76 -20.30
CA ARG A 474 -17.42 -5.69 -19.78
C ARG A 474 -16.86 -7.09 -19.55
N GLN A 475 -16.12 -7.63 -20.53
CA GLN A 475 -15.51 -8.96 -20.43
C GLN A 475 -14.51 -9.02 -19.28
N THR A 476 -13.67 -8.01 -19.13
CA THR A 476 -12.68 -7.94 -18.04
C THR A 476 -13.37 -7.77 -16.69
N TYR A 477 -14.46 -6.99 -16.60
CA TYR A 477 -15.22 -6.81 -15.36
C TYR A 477 -15.87 -8.12 -14.88
N GLN A 478 -16.44 -8.91 -15.76
CA GLN A 478 -17.01 -10.23 -15.42
C GLN A 478 -16.03 -11.16 -14.71
N ALA A 479 -14.74 -11.02 -14.98
CA ALA A 479 -13.71 -11.82 -14.32
C ALA A 479 -13.45 -11.41 -12.85
N ILE A 480 -13.82 -10.18 -12.47
CA ILE A 480 -13.55 -9.65 -11.12
C ILE A 480 -14.79 -9.26 -10.32
N GLU A 481 -15.98 -9.19 -10.91
CA GLU A 481 -17.20 -8.65 -10.28
C GLU A 481 -17.53 -9.28 -8.91
N GLN A 482 -17.32 -10.60 -8.77
CA GLN A 482 -17.56 -11.31 -7.51
C GLN A 482 -16.53 -11.00 -6.41
N LYS A 483 -15.32 -10.63 -6.80
CA LYS A 483 -14.19 -10.41 -5.88
C LYS A 483 -13.87 -8.93 -5.66
N TYR A 484 -14.32 -8.09 -6.58
CA TYR A 484 -14.08 -6.65 -6.55
C TYR A 484 -15.37 -5.92 -7.00
N PRO A 485 -16.29 -5.62 -6.08
CA PRO A 485 -17.55 -4.98 -6.41
C PRO A 485 -17.32 -3.53 -6.85
N ILE A 486 -17.90 -3.17 -8.02
CA ILE A 486 -17.98 -1.80 -8.53
C ILE A 486 -19.46 -1.51 -8.75
N PHE A 487 -19.95 -0.39 -8.23
CA PHE A 487 -21.33 0.03 -8.40
C PHE A 487 -21.42 1.47 -8.89
N LEU A 488 -22.53 1.79 -9.56
CA LEU A 488 -22.89 3.15 -9.94
C LEU A 488 -24.02 3.65 -9.04
N THR A 489 -23.98 4.90 -8.64
CA THR A 489 -25.11 5.60 -8.02
C THR A 489 -25.18 7.05 -8.45
N ARG A 490 -26.40 7.60 -8.44
CA ARG A 490 -26.68 9.02 -8.67
C ARG A 490 -26.95 9.75 -7.34
N ASN A 491 -26.81 9.05 -6.21
CA ASN A 491 -27.07 9.57 -4.86
C ASN A 491 -25.83 9.43 -3.97
N LEU A 492 -25.23 10.56 -3.59
CA LEU A 492 -24.03 10.57 -2.76
C LEU A 492 -24.28 10.00 -1.35
N SER A 493 -25.49 10.14 -0.81
CA SER A 493 -25.84 9.58 0.51
C SER A 493 -25.86 8.05 0.48
N GLU A 494 -26.33 7.45 -0.61
CA GLU A 494 -26.27 5.99 -0.81
C GLU A 494 -24.83 5.50 -0.94
N ALA A 495 -23.98 6.24 -1.68
CA ALA A 495 -22.56 5.93 -1.78
C ALA A 495 -21.88 5.93 -0.40
N ARG A 496 -22.18 6.94 0.43
CA ARG A 496 -21.66 7.05 1.80
C ARG A 496 -22.11 5.88 2.66
N LEU A 497 -23.42 5.55 2.63
CA LEU A 497 -23.97 4.44 3.40
C LEU A 497 -23.36 3.11 2.99
N TRP A 498 -23.20 2.88 1.68
CA TRP A 498 -22.55 1.67 1.16
C TRP A 498 -21.13 1.53 1.67
N LEU A 499 -20.32 2.59 1.60
CA LEU A 499 -18.95 2.57 2.11
C LEU A 499 -18.90 2.27 3.61
N GLN A 500 -19.77 2.87 4.40
CA GLN A 500 -19.86 2.63 5.85
C GLN A 500 -20.24 1.18 6.18
N THR A 501 -21.08 0.55 5.36
CA THR A 501 -21.48 -0.85 5.57
C THR A 501 -20.42 -1.84 5.10
N LYS A 502 -19.55 -1.44 4.16
CA LYS A 502 -18.50 -2.31 3.64
C LYS A 502 -17.23 -2.28 4.46
N ALA A 503 -16.83 -1.10 4.95
CA ALA A 503 -15.62 -0.97 5.74
C ALA A 503 -15.80 -1.60 7.14
N ARG A 504 -14.86 -2.49 7.50
CA ARG A 504 -14.85 -3.23 8.78
C ARG A 504 -13.50 -3.10 9.47
N GLY A 505 -13.52 -3.09 10.80
CA GLY A 505 -12.29 -2.98 11.58
C GLY A 505 -11.50 -1.71 11.27
N SER A 506 -10.22 -1.84 10.97
CA SER A 506 -9.32 -0.76 10.60
C SER A 506 -9.30 -0.44 9.09
N GLU A 507 -10.21 -1.01 8.28
CA GLU A 507 -10.29 -0.74 6.86
C GLU A 507 -10.56 0.74 6.57
N ARG A 508 -9.80 1.29 5.62
CA ARG A 508 -9.90 2.70 5.24
C ARG A 508 -10.90 2.87 4.10
N TYR A 509 -11.82 3.80 4.26
CA TYR A 509 -12.82 4.10 3.24
C TYR A 509 -12.99 5.61 3.00
N GLY A 510 -13.44 5.93 1.81
CA GLY A 510 -13.71 7.31 1.38
C GLY A 510 -12.57 7.90 0.56
N LEU A 511 -12.79 9.12 0.08
CA LEU A 511 -11.73 9.97 -0.47
C LEU A 511 -10.91 10.61 0.65
N THR A 512 -11.51 10.67 1.87
CA THR A 512 -10.87 11.08 3.11
C THR A 512 -11.46 10.32 4.28
N TYR A 513 -10.85 10.43 5.45
CA TYR A 513 -11.17 9.70 6.68
C TYR A 513 -12.64 9.76 7.13
N TYR A 514 -13.43 10.77 6.68
CA TYR A 514 -14.84 10.95 7.05
C TYR A 514 -15.78 11.25 5.86
N LEU A 515 -15.37 11.21 4.62
CA LEU A 515 -16.11 11.73 3.45
C LEU A 515 -16.53 13.22 3.60
N GLU A 516 -15.78 13.97 4.39
CA GLU A 516 -16.07 15.38 4.66
C GLU A 516 -15.32 16.32 3.71
N GLU A 517 -14.16 15.87 3.22
CA GLU A 517 -13.35 16.59 2.23
C GLU A 517 -13.08 15.69 1.02
N ALA A 518 -13.22 16.25 -0.18
CA ALA A 518 -12.88 15.58 -1.41
C ALA A 518 -11.36 15.66 -1.62
N ALA A 519 -10.71 14.51 -1.81
CA ALA A 519 -9.31 14.45 -2.19
C ALA A 519 -9.18 14.39 -3.71
N THR A 520 -8.19 15.11 -4.25
CA THR A 520 -7.87 15.07 -5.67
C THR A 520 -6.95 13.88 -5.99
N GLU A 521 -6.74 13.61 -7.29
CA GLU A 521 -5.77 12.63 -7.77
C GLU A 521 -4.36 12.85 -7.22
N PHE A 522 -3.98 14.09 -6.95
CA PHE A 522 -2.70 14.44 -6.36
C PHE A 522 -2.58 14.02 -4.89
N ASP A 523 -3.68 14.12 -4.15
CA ASP A 523 -3.71 13.79 -2.73
C ASP A 523 -3.67 12.28 -2.50
N ILE A 524 -4.30 11.50 -3.40
CA ILE A 524 -4.40 10.04 -3.26
C ILE A 524 -3.36 9.26 -4.05
N GLN A 525 -2.56 9.91 -4.89
CA GLN A 525 -1.53 9.23 -5.64
C GLN A 525 -0.47 8.65 -4.68
N GLY A 526 -0.14 7.37 -4.84
CA GLY A 526 0.74 6.65 -3.90
C GLY A 526 0.03 6.14 -2.64
N LEU A 527 -1.19 6.60 -2.33
CA LEU A 527 -2.02 6.03 -1.27
C LEU A 527 -2.94 4.94 -1.83
N GLU A 528 -3.23 3.95 -1.02
CA GLU A 528 -4.21 2.90 -1.31
C GLU A 528 -5.28 2.92 -0.22
N LEU A 529 -6.55 2.80 -0.64
CA LEU A 529 -7.70 2.71 0.23
C LEU A 529 -8.36 1.34 0.06
N ASP A 530 -9.02 0.85 1.09
CA ASP A 530 -9.72 -0.42 0.97
C ASP A 530 -11.02 -0.25 0.15
N TRP A 531 -11.78 0.81 0.42
CA TRP A 531 -13.03 1.12 -0.25
C TRP A 531 -13.07 2.59 -0.66
N THR A 532 -13.51 2.91 -1.88
CA THR A 532 -13.57 4.30 -2.35
C THR A 532 -14.91 4.67 -2.97
N CYS A 533 -15.21 5.97 -2.87
CA CYS A 533 -16.19 6.63 -3.74
C CYS A 533 -15.43 7.52 -4.72
N VAL A 534 -15.61 7.26 -6.01
CA VAL A 534 -15.06 8.11 -7.08
C VAL A 534 -16.20 8.98 -7.62
N ALA A 535 -16.10 10.30 -7.40
CA ALA A 535 -17.04 11.25 -7.96
C ALA A 535 -16.61 11.61 -9.40
N TRP A 536 -17.50 11.39 -10.35
CA TRP A 536 -17.28 11.71 -11.76
C TRP A 536 -17.81 13.11 -12.06
N ASP A 537 -17.03 13.93 -12.80
CA ASP A 537 -17.48 15.27 -13.18
C ASP A 537 -17.58 15.41 -14.72
N ALA A 538 -18.08 16.58 -15.17
CA ALA A 538 -18.33 16.89 -16.57
C ALA A 538 -17.07 17.29 -17.35
N ASP A 539 -15.89 17.24 -16.75
CA ASP A 539 -14.60 17.47 -17.40
C ASP A 539 -14.18 16.33 -18.34
N PHE A 540 -14.58 15.09 -18.01
CA PHE A 540 -14.36 13.89 -18.82
C PHE A 540 -15.72 13.25 -19.12
N ARG A 541 -16.33 13.66 -20.23
CA ARG A 541 -17.72 13.34 -20.57
C ARG A 541 -17.89 12.74 -21.96
N ARG A 542 -19.06 12.20 -22.21
CA ARG A 542 -19.41 11.51 -23.48
C ARG A 542 -20.15 12.46 -24.42
N GLU A 543 -19.61 12.62 -25.64
CA GLU A 543 -20.32 13.27 -26.76
C GLU A 543 -20.06 12.41 -28.02
N ASP A 544 -21.10 12.22 -28.85
CA ASP A 544 -21.04 11.45 -30.10
C ASP A 544 -20.34 10.08 -29.98
N CYS A 545 -20.63 9.34 -28.89
CA CYS A 545 -20.03 8.04 -28.56
C CYS A 545 -18.52 8.06 -28.29
N GLU A 546 -17.91 9.22 -28.11
CA GLU A 546 -16.49 9.39 -27.82
C GLU A 546 -16.28 10.14 -26.51
N TRP A 547 -15.11 9.94 -25.90
CA TRP A 547 -14.70 10.74 -24.75
C TRP A 547 -14.26 12.12 -25.20
N GLN A 548 -14.78 13.16 -24.54
CA GLN A 548 -14.41 14.55 -24.73
C GLN A 548 -13.84 15.13 -23.44
N TYR A 549 -12.92 16.07 -23.61
CA TYR A 549 -12.08 16.59 -22.55
C TYR A 549 -12.34 18.08 -22.35
N PHE A 550 -12.69 18.46 -21.13
CA PHE A 550 -13.03 19.84 -20.79
C PHE A 550 -12.28 20.32 -19.54
N SER A 551 -12.20 21.62 -19.40
CA SER A 551 -11.68 22.29 -18.21
C SER A 551 -12.65 23.41 -17.85
N PHE A 552 -13.07 23.46 -16.57
CA PHE A 552 -13.95 24.53 -16.11
C PHE A 552 -13.13 25.81 -15.84
N ARG A 553 -13.45 26.89 -16.56
CA ARG A 553 -12.74 28.16 -16.40
C ARG A 553 -13.73 29.31 -16.28
N GLY A 554 -13.60 30.06 -15.18
CA GLY A 554 -14.56 31.11 -14.85
C GLY A 554 -15.95 30.51 -14.60
N THR A 555 -16.86 30.63 -15.58
CA THR A 555 -18.25 30.19 -15.46
C THR A 555 -18.66 29.18 -16.54
N LYS A 556 -17.71 28.60 -17.28
CA LYS A 556 -18.01 27.70 -18.40
C LYS A 556 -16.97 26.61 -18.63
N TRP A 557 -17.43 25.53 -19.21
CA TRP A 557 -16.57 24.47 -19.73
C TRP A 557 -15.90 24.91 -21.05
N GLN A 558 -14.62 24.62 -21.16
CA GLN A 558 -13.82 24.88 -22.38
C GLN A 558 -13.18 23.56 -22.81
N HIS A 559 -13.19 23.29 -24.12
CA HIS A 559 -12.50 22.13 -24.67
C HIS A 559 -11.01 22.15 -24.38
N VAL A 560 -10.48 21.02 -23.99
CA VAL A 560 -9.03 20.77 -23.89
C VAL A 560 -8.55 20.24 -25.23
N ASN A 561 -7.87 21.08 -26.01
CA ASN A 561 -7.44 20.73 -27.37
C ASN A 561 -6.00 20.18 -27.45
N THR A 562 -5.23 20.31 -26.39
CA THR A 562 -3.83 19.85 -26.35
C THR A 562 -3.80 18.36 -26.05
N PRO A 563 -3.19 17.50 -26.91
CA PRO A 563 -3.16 16.05 -26.69
C PRO A 563 -2.60 15.65 -25.31
N ASP A 564 -1.52 16.31 -24.88
CA ASP A 564 -0.93 16.02 -23.56
C ASP A 564 -1.91 16.25 -22.41
N ARG A 565 -2.65 17.37 -22.43
CA ARG A 565 -3.66 17.66 -21.39
C ARG A 565 -4.84 16.70 -21.43
N GLN A 566 -5.23 16.23 -22.60
CA GLN A 566 -6.25 15.18 -22.73
C GLN A 566 -5.76 13.88 -22.13
N LEU A 567 -4.50 13.52 -22.40
CA LEU A 567 -3.88 12.34 -21.80
C LEU A 567 -3.80 12.45 -20.27
N TYR A 568 -3.41 13.62 -19.74
CA TYR A 568 -3.35 13.84 -18.30
C TYR A 568 -4.72 13.70 -17.63
N LEU A 569 -5.78 14.30 -18.20
CA LEU A 569 -7.13 14.16 -17.66
C LEU A 569 -7.59 12.68 -17.67
N LYS A 570 -7.31 11.97 -18.74
CA LYS A 570 -7.57 10.53 -18.84
C LYS A 570 -6.81 9.73 -17.78
N ASN A 571 -5.54 10.04 -17.54
CA ASN A 571 -4.71 9.41 -16.53
C ASN A 571 -5.18 9.74 -15.11
N THR A 572 -5.73 10.94 -14.86
CA THR A 572 -6.39 11.30 -13.61
C THR A 572 -7.49 10.30 -13.26
N TYR A 573 -8.39 10.00 -14.20
CA TYR A 573 -9.44 9.01 -13.97
C TYR A 573 -8.89 7.59 -13.80
N ARG A 574 -7.84 7.21 -14.55
CA ARG A 574 -7.15 5.94 -14.30
C ARG A 574 -6.61 5.84 -12.88
N VAL A 575 -5.99 6.89 -12.39
CA VAL A 575 -5.46 6.94 -11.01
C VAL A 575 -6.59 6.80 -10.00
N LEU A 576 -7.66 7.59 -10.10
CA LEU A 576 -8.80 7.57 -9.18
C LEU A 576 -9.47 6.19 -9.12
N LEU A 577 -9.71 5.57 -10.27
CA LEU A 577 -10.43 4.30 -10.41
C LEU A 577 -9.59 3.06 -10.06
N THR A 578 -8.30 3.20 -9.83
CA THR A 578 -7.41 2.08 -9.49
C THR A 578 -6.85 2.14 -8.07
N ARG A 579 -7.35 3.04 -7.20
CA ARG A 579 -6.84 3.21 -5.83
C ARG A 579 -7.50 2.33 -4.79
N ALA A 580 -8.71 1.87 -5.02
CA ALA A 580 -9.38 0.97 -4.11
C ALA A 580 -8.80 -0.45 -4.20
N ARG A 581 -8.65 -1.11 -3.06
CA ARG A 581 -8.11 -2.48 -2.97
C ARG A 581 -9.20 -3.54 -2.99
N GLN A 582 -10.38 -3.22 -2.45
CA GLN A 582 -11.45 -4.19 -2.23
C GLN A 582 -12.71 -3.90 -3.07
N GLY A 583 -13.00 -2.65 -3.37
CA GLY A 583 -14.12 -2.27 -4.21
C GLY A 583 -14.38 -0.76 -4.21
N MET A 584 -15.27 -0.32 -5.09
CA MET A 584 -15.59 1.10 -5.22
C MET A 584 -17.05 1.34 -5.58
N VAL A 585 -17.52 2.54 -5.27
CA VAL A 585 -18.75 3.09 -5.82
C VAL A 585 -18.42 4.33 -6.64
N ILE A 586 -18.94 4.41 -7.85
CA ILE A 586 -18.78 5.57 -8.72
C ILE A 586 -20.06 6.41 -8.58
N PHE A 587 -19.87 7.62 -8.08
CA PHE A 587 -20.96 8.61 -7.97
C PHE A 587 -20.98 9.47 -9.22
N ILE A 588 -22.11 9.49 -9.90
CA ILE A 588 -22.36 10.34 -11.07
C ILE A 588 -23.46 11.33 -10.68
N PRO A 589 -23.19 12.64 -10.62
CA PRO A 589 -24.20 13.62 -10.25
C PRO A 589 -25.45 13.51 -11.12
N PRO A 590 -26.66 13.77 -10.57
CA PRO A 590 -27.90 13.78 -11.36
C PRO A 590 -27.93 14.92 -12.39
N GLY A 591 -27.08 15.93 -12.22
CA GLY A 591 -27.16 17.17 -12.95
C GLY A 591 -28.27 18.09 -12.45
N GLU A 592 -28.39 19.27 -13.03
CA GLU A 592 -29.40 20.25 -12.67
C GLU A 592 -29.86 21.01 -13.93
N THR A 593 -31.15 20.98 -14.20
CA THR A 593 -31.74 21.62 -15.39
C THR A 593 -31.67 23.16 -15.36
N SER A 594 -31.53 23.73 -14.17
CA SER A 594 -31.37 25.19 -13.98
C SER A 594 -29.94 25.67 -14.18
N ASP A 595 -28.94 24.75 -14.14
CA ASP A 595 -27.51 25.04 -14.33
C ASP A 595 -27.04 24.55 -15.71
N PRO A 596 -26.82 25.43 -16.67
CA PRO A 596 -26.36 25.04 -18.01
C PRO A 596 -24.95 24.46 -18.03
N THR A 597 -24.19 24.55 -16.94
CA THR A 597 -22.86 23.95 -16.82
C THR A 597 -22.91 22.51 -16.31
N ARG A 598 -24.06 22.06 -15.78
CA ARG A 598 -24.27 20.74 -15.17
C ARG A 598 -25.58 20.10 -15.62
N THR A 599 -25.84 20.13 -16.90
CA THR A 599 -27.09 19.58 -17.44
C THR A 599 -27.17 18.07 -17.23
N PRO A 600 -28.35 17.51 -16.89
CA PRO A 600 -28.52 16.07 -16.68
C PRO A 600 -28.03 15.20 -17.82
N GLU A 601 -28.21 15.64 -19.09
CA GLU A 601 -27.85 14.88 -20.28
C GLU A 601 -26.35 14.54 -20.35
N VAL A 602 -25.50 15.41 -19.79
CA VAL A 602 -24.05 15.16 -19.73
C VAL A 602 -23.77 13.96 -18.85
N TYR A 603 -24.35 13.93 -17.67
CA TYR A 603 -24.12 12.86 -16.70
C TYR A 603 -24.87 11.57 -17.07
N ASP A 604 -26.02 11.66 -17.71
CA ASP A 604 -26.79 10.51 -18.17
C ASP A 604 -25.99 9.70 -19.20
N ARG A 605 -25.36 10.35 -20.18
CA ARG A 605 -24.51 9.68 -21.16
C ARG A 605 -23.29 9.00 -20.56
N ILE A 606 -22.72 9.57 -19.49
CA ILE A 606 -21.63 8.95 -18.73
C ILE A 606 -22.16 7.68 -18.04
N SER A 607 -23.30 7.79 -17.34
CA SER A 607 -23.93 6.67 -16.65
C SER A 607 -24.27 5.52 -17.61
N GLU A 608 -24.90 5.82 -18.74
CA GLU A 608 -25.23 4.83 -19.79
C GLU A 608 -23.99 4.11 -20.30
N TYR A 609 -22.92 4.83 -20.57
CA TYR A 609 -21.67 4.23 -21.03
C TYR A 609 -21.03 3.31 -19.98
N LEU A 610 -21.00 3.71 -18.70
CA LEU A 610 -20.46 2.89 -17.64
C LEU A 610 -21.31 1.63 -17.42
N HIS A 611 -22.61 1.69 -17.60
CA HIS A 611 -23.48 0.50 -17.65
C HIS A 611 -23.16 -0.41 -18.87
N LEU A 612 -22.85 0.16 -20.03
CA LEU A 612 -22.37 -0.63 -21.19
C LEU A 612 -21.06 -1.35 -20.89
N CYS A 613 -20.20 -0.80 -20.06
CA CYS A 613 -18.98 -1.44 -19.58
C CYS A 613 -19.24 -2.57 -18.55
N GLY A 614 -20.51 -2.82 -18.18
CA GLY A 614 -20.90 -3.89 -17.29
C GLY A 614 -21.09 -3.50 -15.83
N ILE A 615 -20.89 -2.25 -15.43
CA ILE A 615 -21.01 -1.81 -14.04
C ILE A 615 -22.49 -1.72 -13.64
N PRO A 616 -22.96 -2.45 -12.62
CA PRO A 616 -24.35 -2.38 -12.16
C PRO A 616 -24.65 -1.14 -11.32
N SER A 617 -25.93 -0.79 -11.25
CA SER A 617 -26.40 0.20 -10.26
C SER A 617 -26.24 -0.33 -8.84
N LEU A 618 -26.05 0.57 -7.88
CA LEU A 618 -26.05 0.23 -6.47
C LEU A 618 -27.40 -0.37 -6.07
N PRO A 619 -27.45 -1.50 -5.33
CA PRO A 619 -28.70 -2.12 -4.92
C PRO A 619 -29.58 -1.19 -4.10
N SER A 620 -30.91 -1.24 -4.34
CA SER A 620 -31.92 -0.37 -3.72
C SER A 620 -32.04 -0.49 -2.19
N VAL A 621 -31.38 -1.47 -1.57
CA VAL A 621 -31.33 -1.61 -0.10
C VAL A 621 -30.60 -0.45 0.55
N PHE A 622 -29.83 0.31 -0.22
CA PHE A 622 -29.10 1.50 0.22
C PHE A 622 -29.80 2.81 -0.19
N ALA A 623 -30.97 2.72 -0.86
CA ALA A 623 -31.78 3.86 -1.31
C ALA A 623 -32.70 4.40 -0.20
#